data_7508165863a34b3496baa917b6756f8f
#
_entry.id   7508165863a34b3496baa917b6756f8f
#
_cell.length_a   1.000
_cell.length_b   1.000
_cell.length_c   1.000
_cell.angle_alpha   90.00
_cell.angle_beta   90.00
_cell.angle_gamma   90.00
#
_symmetry.space_group_name_H-M   'P 1'
#
loop_
_entity.id
_entity.type
_entity.pdbx_description
1 polymer ?
#
loop_
_entity_poly.entity_id
_entity_poly.type
_entity_poly.pdbx_seq_one_letter_code
_entity_poly.pdbx_strand_id
1 'polypeptide(L)'
;MSPTIVLVHGGFVDGSGWRGVYDVLRADGFDVRVVQNPTKSLADDDATVRDVLDSIDEPVVLVGHYYGGAVITEAGTHDEVYITAFAPDQGESVQSLISTFPADGPQPPILPPRNGYLFLDRAKFHEAFAADLTSDDAAFLADAQVPWGLDALGGTISRAAWRVKPSWYLHVSDDRMIPPAAQVSMAERTGATVVNTAGSHAIYVSQPKTVADLIRTAAAAIS
;
A
#
# COMPACT_ATOMS: atom_id res chain seq x y z
N MET A 1 -22.49 -3.94 -13.07
CA MET A 1 -21.57 -2.86 -13.50
C MET A 1 -20.18 -3.23 -13.01
N SER A 2 -19.16 -3.00 -13.82
CA SER A 2 -17.77 -3.26 -13.41
C SER A 2 -17.41 -2.31 -12.26
N PRO A 3 -16.74 -2.76 -11.19
CA PRO A 3 -16.36 -1.86 -10.11
C PRO A 3 -15.29 -0.84 -10.57
N THR A 4 -15.25 0.32 -9.91
CA THR A 4 -14.15 1.27 -10.04
C THR A 4 -12.99 0.83 -9.15
N ILE A 5 -11.77 0.91 -9.66
CA ILE A 5 -10.55 0.59 -8.91
C ILE A 5 -9.94 1.89 -8.39
N VAL A 6 -9.70 1.97 -7.09
CA VAL A 6 -9.07 3.14 -6.44
C VAL A 6 -7.72 2.73 -5.87
N LEU A 7 -6.64 3.33 -6.38
CA LEU A 7 -5.24 3.01 -6.05
C LEU A 7 -4.68 4.06 -5.08
N VAL A 8 -4.20 3.60 -3.91
CA VAL A 8 -3.66 4.45 -2.82
C VAL A 8 -2.20 4.10 -2.59
N HIS A 9 -1.31 5.08 -2.74
CA HIS A 9 0.13 4.89 -2.55
C HIS A 9 0.55 4.90 -1.07
N GLY A 10 1.76 4.43 -0.79
CA GLY A 10 2.36 4.39 0.53
C GLY A 10 3.21 5.61 0.89
N GLY A 11 3.91 5.53 2.02
CA GLY A 11 4.95 6.49 2.39
C GLY A 11 6.14 6.43 1.45
N PHE A 12 6.89 7.52 1.35
CA PHE A 12 8.08 7.73 0.53
C PHE A 12 7.86 7.79 -0.99
N VAL A 13 6.68 7.46 -1.48
CA VAL A 13 6.33 7.44 -2.91
C VAL A 13 5.02 8.18 -3.13
N ASP A 14 4.71 8.48 -4.39
CA ASP A 14 3.45 9.08 -4.81
C ASP A 14 2.65 8.13 -5.73
N GLY A 15 1.51 8.60 -6.21
CA GLY A 15 0.64 7.82 -7.08
C GLY A 15 1.22 7.51 -8.47
N SER A 16 2.31 8.14 -8.89
CA SER A 16 2.90 7.89 -10.22
C SER A 16 3.44 6.46 -10.36
N GLY A 17 3.86 5.83 -9.26
CA GLY A 17 4.31 4.44 -9.25
C GLY A 17 3.23 3.44 -9.68
N TRP A 18 1.96 3.78 -9.57
CA TRP A 18 0.85 2.95 -10.02
C TRP A 18 0.68 2.90 -11.55
N ARG A 19 1.46 3.67 -12.33
CA ARG A 19 1.28 3.80 -13.78
C ARG A 19 1.16 2.47 -14.50
N GLY A 20 2.03 1.50 -14.22
CA GLY A 20 1.99 0.19 -14.88
C GLY A 20 0.70 -0.60 -14.58
N VAL A 21 0.27 -0.61 -13.32
CA VAL A 21 -0.99 -1.25 -12.90
C VAL A 21 -2.19 -0.54 -13.53
N TYR A 22 -2.19 0.79 -13.52
CA TYR A 22 -3.21 1.62 -14.16
C TYR A 22 -3.39 1.27 -15.63
N ASP A 23 -2.29 1.22 -16.40
CA ASP A 23 -2.34 0.94 -17.84
C ASP A 23 -2.93 -0.45 -18.12
N VAL A 24 -2.57 -1.47 -17.32
CA VAL A 24 -3.12 -2.83 -17.43
C VAL A 24 -4.63 -2.83 -17.15
N LEU A 25 -5.07 -2.25 -16.04
CA LEU A 25 -6.48 -2.26 -15.64
C LEU A 25 -7.36 -1.43 -16.61
N ARG A 26 -6.83 -0.31 -17.12
CA ARG A 26 -7.51 0.49 -18.15
C ARG A 26 -7.68 -0.27 -19.46
N ALA A 27 -6.68 -1.07 -19.86
CA ALA A 27 -6.78 -1.93 -21.03
C ALA A 27 -7.85 -3.03 -20.86
N ASP A 28 -8.11 -3.46 -19.63
CA ASP A 28 -9.20 -4.39 -19.30
C ASP A 28 -10.60 -3.73 -19.24
N GLY A 29 -10.67 -2.42 -19.37
CA GLY A 29 -11.93 -1.67 -19.38
C GLY A 29 -12.40 -1.20 -18.00
N PHE A 30 -11.61 -1.34 -16.92
CA PHE A 30 -11.96 -0.78 -15.62
C PHE A 30 -11.89 0.75 -15.63
N ASP A 31 -12.75 1.41 -14.86
CA ASP A 31 -12.48 2.76 -14.41
C ASP A 31 -11.46 2.71 -13.26
N VAL A 32 -10.44 3.59 -13.31
CA VAL A 32 -9.34 3.58 -12.35
C VAL A 32 -9.07 4.99 -11.87
N ARG A 33 -9.02 5.17 -10.56
CA ARG A 33 -8.60 6.41 -9.90
C ARG A 33 -7.28 6.18 -9.18
N VAL A 34 -6.39 7.16 -9.23
CA VAL A 34 -5.13 7.15 -8.47
C VAL A 34 -5.20 8.30 -7.47
N VAL A 35 -5.21 7.99 -6.19
CA VAL A 35 -5.27 8.98 -5.12
C VAL A 35 -3.86 9.53 -4.87
N GLN A 36 -3.77 10.85 -4.69
CA GLN A 36 -2.57 11.55 -4.25
C GLN A 36 -2.73 11.94 -2.78
N ASN A 37 -2.63 10.96 -1.91
CA ASN A 37 -2.73 11.20 -0.47
C ASN A 37 -1.48 11.93 0.05
N PRO A 38 -1.63 12.97 0.91
CA PRO A 38 -0.52 13.87 1.27
C PRO A 38 0.56 13.25 2.15
N THR A 39 0.32 12.06 2.73
CA THR A 39 1.22 11.35 3.64
C THR A 39 1.66 12.15 4.89
N LYS A 40 0.85 13.13 5.30
CA LYS A 40 1.11 14.00 6.46
C LYS A 40 0.60 13.40 7.77
N SER A 41 -0.68 13.03 7.77
CA SER A 41 -1.37 12.37 8.88
C SER A 41 -2.37 11.35 8.33
N LEU A 42 -2.70 10.33 9.11
CA LEU A 42 -3.73 9.35 8.72
C LEU A 42 -5.08 10.04 8.46
N ALA A 43 -5.42 11.06 9.23
CA ALA A 43 -6.68 11.80 9.09
C ALA A 43 -6.76 12.59 7.77
N ASP A 44 -5.67 13.26 7.35
CA ASP A 44 -5.63 13.98 6.07
C ASP A 44 -5.68 13.00 4.90
N ASP A 45 -4.99 11.86 5.02
CA ASP A 45 -4.94 10.83 3.99
C ASP A 45 -6.28 10.11 3.85
N ASP A 46 -6.94 9.77 4.96
CA ASP A 46 -8.30 9.24 5.00
C ASP A 46 -9.30 10.20 4.35
N ALA A 47 -9.28 11.47 4.72
CA ALA A 47 -10.14 12.49 4.14
C ALA A 47 -9.96 12.59 2.61
N THR A 48 -8.70 12.56 2.14
CA THR A 48 -8.39 12.61 0.70
C THR A 48 -8.94 11.38 -0.04
N VAL A 49 -8.84 10.19 0.55
CA VAL A 49 -9.40 8.97 -0.05
C VAL A 49 -10.92 9.04 -0.06
N ARG A 50 -11.56 9.46 1.04
CA ARG A 50 -13.04 9.58 1.12
C ARG A 50 -13.59 10.57 0.10
N ASP A 51 -12.93 11.70 -0.12
CA ASP A 51 -13.33 12.68 -1.14
C ASP A 51 -13.37 12.04 -2.55
N VAL A 52 -12.44 11.15 -2.85
CA VAL A 52 -12.45 10.37 -4.10
C VAL A 52 -13.59 9.35 -4.11
N LEU A 53 -13.77 8.60 -3.03
CA LEU A 53 -14.82 7.58 -2.91
C LEU A 53 -16.22 8.18 -3.01
N ASP A 54 -16.47 9.34 -2.40
CA ASP A 54 -17.74 10.07 -2.42
C ASP A 54 -18.12 10.56 -3.84
N SER A 55 -17.16 10.58 -4.77
CA SER A 55 -17.39 10.93 -6.18
C SER A 55 -17.73 9.74 -7.07
N ILE A 56 -17.83 8.52 -6.50
CA ILE A 56 -18.02 7.26 -7.23
C ILE A 56 -19.33 6.61 -6.78
N ASP A 57 -20.25 6.42 -7.70
CA ASP A 57 -21.54 5.76 -7.43
C ASP A 57 -21.47 4.23 -7.60
N GLU A 58 -20.49 3.73 -8.34
CA GLU A 58 -20.29 2.30 -8.61
C GLU A 58 -19.64 1.59 -7.41
N PRO A 59 -19.75 0.24 -7.33
CA PRO A 59 -18.95 -0.54 -6.39
C PRO A 59 -17.45 -0.26 -6.56
N VAL A 60 -16.69 -0.27 -5.46
CA VAL A 60 -15.26 0.06 -5.45
C VAL A 60 -14.43 -1.10 -4.94
N VAL A 61 -13.30 -1.36 -5.62
CA VAL A 61 -12.15 -2.10 -5.07
C VAL A 61 -11.12 -1.06 -4.64
N LEU A 62 -10.80 -1.02 -3.35
CA LEU A 62 -9.85 -0.09 -2.76
C LEU A 62 -8.50 -0.78 -2.57
N VAL A 63 -7.44 -0.27 -3.22
CA VAL A 63 -6.12 -0.91 -3.28
C VAL A 63 -5.09 -0.05 -2.58
N GLY A 64 -4.38 -0.61 -1.59
CA GLY A 64 -3.35 0.10 -0.86
C GLY A 64 -1.99 -0.59 -0.92
N HIS A 65 -0.93 0.19 -1.15
CA HIS A 65 0.46 -0.25 -1.06
C HIS A 65 1.12 0.33 0.20
N TYR A 66 1.92 -0.48 0.92
CA TYR A 66 2.69 -0.05 2.09
C TYR A 66 1.81 0.66 3.15
N TYR A 67 2.10 1.93 3.49
CA TYR A 67 1.27 2.76 4.37
C TYR A 67 -0.15 2.98 3.79
N GLY A 68 -0.30 2.98 2.47
CA GLY A 68 -1.60 3.04 1.81
C GLY A 68 -2.58 1.95 2.28
N GLY A 69 -2.06 0.80 2.75
CA GLY A 69 -2.87 -0.23 3.40
C GLY A 69 -3.53 0.25 4.69
N ALA A 70 -2.84 1.00 5.54
CA ALA A 70 -3.44 1.62 6.73
C ALA A 70 -4.48 2.68 6.35
N VAL A 71 -4.21 3.46 5.29
CA VAL A 71 -5.16 4.48 4.79
C VAL A 71 -6.45 3.83 4.29
N ILE A 72 -6.38 2.76 3.47
CA ILE A 72 -7.58 2.08 2.99
C ILE A 72 -8.35 1.41 4.14
N THR A 73 -7.64 0.86 5.13
CA THR A 73 -8.25 0.26 6.32
C THR A 73 -9.09 1.28 7.11
N GLU A 74 -8.62 2.53 7.24
CA GLU A 74 -9.36 3.61 7.91
C GLU A 74 -10.50 4.14 7.05
N ALA A 75 -10.24 4.41 5.75
CA ALA A 75 -11.22 4.95 4.82
C ALA A 75 -12.33 3.95 4.47
N GLY A 76 -12.06 2.66 4.66
CA GLY A 76 -12.78 1.58 4.03
C GLY A 76 -14.20 1.34 4.52
N THR A 77 -15.10 1.30 3.54
CA THR A 77 -16.37 0.59 3.57
C THR A 77 -16.50 -0.30 2.34
N HIS A 78 -15.40 -0.55 1.65
CA HIS A 78 -15.28 -1.23 0.37
C HIS A 78 -14.42 -2.49 0.49
N ASP A 79 -14.38 -3.32 -0.54
CA ASP A 79 -13.51 -4.48 -0.61
C ASP A 79 -12.06 -4.04 -0.79
N GLU A 80 -11.13 -4.66 -0.05
CA GLU A 80 -9.78 -4.15 0.14
C GLU A 80 -8.71 -5.07 -0.44
N VAL A 81 -7.77 -4.49 -1.20
CA VAL A 81 -6.61 -5.19 -1.74
C VAL A 81 -5.33 -4.58 -1.17
N TYR A 82 -4.58 -5.39 -0.44
CA TYR A 82 -3.32 -5.03 0.19
C TYR A 82 -2.14 -5.50 -0.67
N ILE A 83 -1.32 -4.59 -1.12
CA ILE A 83 -0.12 -4.87 -1.92
C ILE A 83 1.10 -4.60 -1.05
N THR A 84 1.75 -5.65 -0.52
CA THR A 84 2.88 -5.50 0.43
C THR A 84 2.63 -4.40 1.46
N ALA A 85 1.49 -4.46 2.14
CA ALA A 85 0.92 -3.32 2.84
C ALA A 85 0.68 -3.60 4.32
N PHE A 86 0.63 -2.52 5.11
CA PHE A 86 0.15 -2.60 6.49
C PHE A 86 -1.37 -2.79 6.53
N ALA A 87 -1.82 -3.69 7.40
CA ALA A 87 -3.23 -3.95 7.66
C ALA A 87 -3.49 -3.86 9.18
N PRO A 88 -3.45 -2.65 9.76
CA PRO A 88 -3.65 -2.46 11.20
C PRO A 88 -5.10 -2.73 11.60
N ASP A 89 -5.28 -3.13 12.86
CA ASP A 89 -6.59 -3.31 13.48
C ASP A 89 -7.05 -2.04 14.21
N GLN A 90 -8.30 -2.02 14.65
CA GLN A 90 -8.83 -0.94 15.49
C GLN A 90 -7.93 -0.73 16.72
N GLY A 91 -7.53 0.51 16.95
CA GLY A 91 -6.63 0.90 18.04
C GLY A 91 -5.14 0.73 17.72
N GLU A 92 -4.78 0.13 16.59
CA GLU A 92 -3.39 0.03 16.12
C GLU A 92 -3.02 1.17 15.17
N SER A 93 -1.73 1.39 15.01
CA SER A 93 -1.11 2.26 14.02
C SER A 93 -0.02 1.49 13.27
N VAL A 94 0.49 2.04 12.17
CA VAL A 94 1.66 1.47 11.50
C VAL A 94 2.85 1.40 12.46
N GLN A 95 3.06 2.42 13.27
CA GLN A 95 4.11 2.44 14.30
C GLN A 95 3.96 1.31 15.31
N SER A 96 2.75 1.05 15.80
CA SER A 96 2.51 -0.05 16.74
C SER A 96 2.77 -1.41 16.10
N LEU A 97 2.39 -1.61 14.82
CA LEU A 97 2.69 -2.84 14.09
C LEU A 97 4.19 -3.07 13.92
N ILE A 98 4.92 -2.05 13.48
CA ILE A 98 6.39 -2.13 13.32
C ILE A 98 7.07 -2.53 14.63
N SER A 99 6.57 -2.06 15.77
CA SER A 99 7.12 -2.39 17.09
C SER A 99 6.98 -3.88 17.46
N THR A 100 6.11 -4.62 16.79
CA THR A 100 5.92 -6.06 16.98
C THR A 100 6.80 -6.93 16.06
N PHE A 101 7.47 -6.33 15.09
CA PHE A 101 8.29 -7.07 14.13
C PHE A 101 9.54 -7.64 14.80
N PRO A 102 10.01 -8.82 14.36
CA PRO A 102 11.25 -9.41 14.88
C PRO A 102 12.44 -8.47 14.69
N ALA A 103 13.25 -8.30 15.74
CA ALA A 103 14.42 -7.40 15.71
C ALA A 103 15.53 -7.87 14.76
N ASP A 104 15.56 -9.15 14.40
CA ASP A 104 16.50 -9.79 13.47
C ASP A 104 16.04 -9.75 12.01
N GLY A 105 14.84 -9.19 11.75
CA GLY A 105 14.32 -9.01 10.41
C GLY A 105 14.98 -7.86 9.64
N PRO A 106 14.60 -7.67 8.35
CA PRO A 106 15.03 -6.52 7.58
C PRO A 106 14.73 -5.21 8.30
N GLN A 107 15.71 -4.30 8.31
CA GLN A 107 15.56 -2.96 8.88
C GLN A 107 15.52 -1.94 7.75
N PRO A 108 14.37 -1.31 7.48
CA PRO A 108 14.27 -0.26 6.48
C PRO A 108 15.26 0.87 6.75
N PRO A 109 15.96 1.41 5.74
CA PRO A 109 16.96 2.45 5.92
C PRO A 109 16.32 3.83 6.13
N ILE A 110 15.42 3.93 7.12
CA ILE A 110 14.74 5.17 7.48
C ILE A 110 15.73 6.10 8.18
N LEU A 111 15.88 7.31 7.68
CA LEU A 111 16.71 8.35 8.29
C LEU A 111 16.04 8.91 9.56
N PRO A 112 16.81 9.47 10.50
CA PRO A 112 16.23 10.20 11.63
C PRO A 112 15.23 11.26 11.17
N PRO A 113 14.10 11.45 11.87
CA PRO A 113 13.06 12.35 11.43
C PRO A 113 13.56 13.81 11.35
N ARG A 114 13.11 14.51 10.32
CA ARG A 114 13.42 15.93 10.11
C ARG A 114 12.12 16.70 9.94
N ASN A 115 11.92 17.72 10.77
CA ASN A 115 10.71 18.56 10.76
C ASN A 115 9.38 17.77 10.80
N GLY A 116 9.34 16.65 11.53
CA GLY A 116 8.16 15.80 11.63
C GLY A 116 7.98 14.80 10.49
N TYR A 117 8.96 14.67 9.58
CA TYR A 117 8.90 13.77 8.42
C TYR A 117 10.04 12.78 8.37
N LEU A 118 9.76 11.63 7.77
CA LEU A 118 10.68 10.54 7.51
C LEU A 118 11.05 10.49 6.03
N PHE A 119 12.26 10.01 5.77
CA PHE A 119 12.79 9.71 4.44
C PHE A 119 13.62 8.44 4.51
N LEU A 120 13.75 7.73 3.40
CA LEU A 120 14.73 6.65 3.25
C LEU A 120 16.10 7.21 2.83
N ASP A 121 17.15 6.55 3.29
CA ASP A 121 18.50 6.80 2.79
C ASP A 121 18.55 6.49 1.28
N ARG A 122 18.80 7.51 0.47
CA ARG A 122 18.82 7.41 -1.00
C ARG A 122 19.83 6.38 -1.50
N ALA A 123 21.00 6.27 -0.82
CA ALA A 123 22.04 5.33 -1.21
C ALA A 123 21.63 3.86 -0.98
N LYS A 124 20.66 3.61 -0.11
CA LYS A 124 20.15 2.28 0.23
C LYS A 124 18.75 2.00 -0.32
N PHE A 125 18.15 2.99 -0.98
CA PHE A 125 16.77 2.90 -1.47
C PHE A 125 16.58 1.74 -2.46
N HIS A 126 17.47 1.62 -3.45
CA HIS A 126 17.40 0.55 -4.45
C HIS A 126 17.36 -0.82 -3.78
N GLU A 127 18.33 -1.11 -2.90
CA GLU A 127 18.42 -2.40 -2.23
C GLU A 127 17.22 -2.69 -1.31
N ALA A 128 16.68 -1.69 -0.62
CA ALA A 128 15.64 -1.88 0.38
C ALA A 128 14.23 -1.83 -0.20
N PHE A 129 13.96 -0.90 -1.12
CA PHE A 129 12.61 -0.61 -1.61
C PHE A 129 12.35 -1.22 -2.99
N ALA A 130 13.33 -1.21 -3.89
CA ALA A 130 13.16 -1.40 -5.32
C ALA A 130 14.21 -2.36 -5.92
N ALA A 131 14.58 -3.42 -5.20
CA ALA A 131 15.70 -4.31 -5.54
C ALA A 131 15.55 -5.04 -6.88
N ASP A 132 14.35 -5.18 -7.40
CA ASP A 132 14.02 -5.83 -8.66
C ASP A 132 13.73 -4.84 -9.81
N LEU A 133 13.95 -3.54 -9.59
CA LEU A 133 13.92 -2.52 -10.64
C LEU A 133 15.31 -2.31 -11.26
N THR A 134 15.33 -1.62 -12.41
CA THR A 134 16.60 -1.13 -12.97
C THR A 134 17.23 -0.08 -12.04
N SER A 135 18.55 0.08 -12.09
CA SER A 135 19.24 1.08 -11.28
C SER A 135 18.73 2.51 -11.55
N ASP A 136 18.39 2.81 -12.80
CA ASP A 136 17.92 4.14 -13.21
C ASP A 136 16.49 4.41 -12.66
N ASP A 137 15.59 3.43 -12.75
CA ASP A 137 14.24 3.54 -12.18
C ASP A 137 14.29 3.65 -10.65
N ALA A 138 15.12 2.85 -10.00
CA ALA A 138 15.28 2.92 -8.55
C ALA A 138 15.91 4.25 -8.10
N ALA A 139 16.87 4.80 -8.85
CA ALA A 139 17.46 6.10 -8.59
C ALA A 139 16.42 7.22 -8.73
N PHE A 140 15.58 7.17 -9.78
CA PHE A 140 14.49 8.11 -9.96
C PHE A 140 13.53 8.09 -8.75
N LEU A 141 13.07 6.91 -8.32
CA LEU A 141 12.18 6.78 -7.16
C LEU A 141 12.84 7.30 -5.87
N ALA A 142 14.16 7.04 -5.70
CA ALA A 142 14.91 7.54 -4.55
C ALA A 142 15.00 9.07 -4.54
N ASP A 143 15.09 9.70 -5.71
CA ASP A 143 15.15 11.16 -5.87
C ASP A 143 13.78 11.83 -5.80
N ALA A 144 12.73 11.12 -6.18
CA ALA A 144 11.34 11.57 -6.17
C ALA A 144 10.61 11.31 -4.85
N GLN A 145 11.31 10.88 -3.78
CA GLN A 145 10.66 10.55 -2.51
C GLN A 145 9.73 11.65 -2.00
N VAL A 146 8.54 11.22 -1.56
CA VAL A 146 7.58 12.06 -0.84
C VAL A 146 7.84 11.95 0.67
N PRO A 147 7.83 13.07 1.44
CA PRO A 147 7.98 13.02 2.89
C PRO A 147 6.86 12.20 3.55
N TRP A 148 7.19 11.31 4.50
CA TRP A 148 6.20 10.56 5.27
C TRP A 148 6.12 11.09 6.69
N GLY A 149 4.94 11.61 7.08
CA GLY A 149 4.71 12.25 8.35
C GLY A 149 4.75 11.29 9.54
N LEU A 150 5.30 11.74 10.67
CA LEU A 150 5.22 11.01 11.94
C LEU A 150 3.77 10.84 12.40
N ASP A 151 2.89 11.81 12.12
CA ASP A 151 1.47 11.73 12.43
C ASP A 151 0.73 10.72 11.52
N ALA A 152 1.24 10.49 10.31
CA ALA A 152 0.75 9.41 9.45
C ALA A 152 1.20 8.03 9.96
N LEU A 153 2.47 7.89 10.36
CA LEU A 153 3.03 6.67 10.93
C LEU A 153 2.33 6.28 12.25
N GLY A 154 2.08 7.26 13.12
CA GLY A 154 1.47 7.07 14.45
C GLY A 154 -0.06 7.12 14.49
N GLY A 155 -0.70 7.46 13.37
CA GLY A 155 -2.16 7.56 13.28
C GLY A 155 -2.85 6.23 13.61
N THR A 156 -3.81 6.28 14.52
CA THR A 156 -4.51 5.09 15.05
C THR A 156 -5.77 4.82 14.26
N ILE A 157 -5.96 3.57 13.82
CA ILE A 157 -7.16 3.11 13.12
C ILE A 157 -8.38 3.19 14.05
N SER A 158 -9.41 3.86 13.60
CA SER A 158 -10.67 3.98 14.33
C SER A 158 -11.59 2.77 14.09
N ARG A 159 -11.55 2.22 12.87
CA ARG A 159 -12.35 1.06 12.46
C ARG A 159 -11.65 0.30 11.34
N ALA A 160 -11.31 -0.95 11.58
CA ALA A 160 -10.69 -1.80 10.57
C ALA A 160 -11.75 -2.36 9.59
N ALA A 161 -11.74 -1.90 8.34
CA ALA A 161 -12.73 -2.30 7.35
C ALA A 161 -12.63 -3.79 6.98
N TRP A 162 -11.45 -4.38 6.96
CA TRP A 162 -11.24 -5.82 6.70
C TRP A 162 -11.96 -6.75 7.70
N ARG A 163 -12.43 -6.24 8.85
CA ARG A 163 -13.25 -7.04 9.80
C ARG A 163 -14.67 -7.32 9.28
N VAL A 164 -15.14 -6.55 8.31
CA VAL A 164 -16.52 -6.60 7.81
C VAL A 164 -16.59 -6.68 6.28
N LYS A 165 -15.45 -6.58 5.61
CA LYS A 165 -15.34 -6.63 4.15
C LYS A 165 -14.36 -7.72 3.71
N PRO A 166 -14.60 -8.36 2.57
CA PRO A 166 -13.61 -9.24 1.94
C PRO A 166 -12.31 -8.50 1.69
N SER A 167 -11.20 -9.22 1.83
CA SER A 167 -9.87 -8.67 1.57
C SER A 167 -8.98 -9.64 0.80
N TRP A 168 -8.03 -9.09 0.07
CA TRP A 168 -7.00 -9.80 -0.70
C TRP A 168 -5.63 -9.23 -0.34
N TYR A 169 -4.62 -10.06 -0.33
CA TYR A 169 -3.28 -9.65 0.07
C TYR A 169 -2.23 -10.22 -0.89
N LEU A 170 -1.44 -9.35 -1.52
CA LEU A 170 -0.23 -9.73 -2.22
C LEU A 170 0.95 -9.68 -1.27
N HIS A 171 1.50 -10.83 -0.97
CA HIS A 171 2.71 -11.01 -0.17
C HIS A 171 3.91 -11.23 -1.10
N VAL A 172 5.05 -10.59 -0.83
CA VAL A 172 6.30 -10.78 -1.57
C VAL A 172 7.43 -11.32 -0.70
N SER A 173 8.25 -12.20 -1.27
CA SER A 173 9.29 -12.92 -0.51
C SER A 173 10.54 -12.11 -0.22
N ASP A 174 10.84 -11.08 -1.02
CA ASP A 174 12.12 -10.35 -1.00
C ASP A 174 11.97 -8.91 -0.50
N ASP A 175 10.85 -8.63 0.18
CA ASP A 175 10.56 -7.30 0.77
C ASP A 175 11.52 -7.02 1.94
N ARG A 176 12.20 -5.87 1.87
CA ARG A 176 13.09 -5.38 2.92
C ARG A 176 12.54 -4.15 3.64
N MET A 177 11.31 -3.74 3.31
CA MET A 177 10.58 -2.66 3.99
C MET A 177 9.59 -3.20 5.02
N ILE A 178 8.80 -4.21 4.64
CA ILE A 178 7.95 -4.98 5.57
C ILE A 178 8.45 -6.42 5.56
N PRO A 179 8.96 -6.96 6.69
CA PRO A 179 9.44 -8.33 6.73
C PRO A 179 8.38 -9.31 6.19
N PRO A 180 8.74 -10.29 5.34
CA PRO A 180 7.80 -11.24 4.77
C PRO A 180 6.95 -11.96 5.83
N ALA A 181 7.53 -12.33 6.97
CA ALA A 181 6.79 -12.94 8.08
C ALA A 181 5.71 -12.01 8.67
N ALA A 182 5.95 -10.70 8.70
CA ALA A 182 4.97 -9.72 9.16
C ALA A 182 3.83 -9.57 8.15
N GLN A 183 4.13 -9.61 6.83
CA GLN A 183 3.09 -9.62 5.79
C GLN A 183 2.18 -10.84 5.91
N VAL A 184 2.75 -12.03 6.11
CA VAL A 184 1.99 -13.27 6.33
C VAL A 184 1.07 -13.12 7.55
N SER A 185 1.60 -12.66 8.67
CA SER A 185 0.81 -12.46 9.90
C SER A 185 -0.35 -11.47 9.70
N MET A 186 -0.12 -10.36 9.00
CA MET A 186 -1.17 -9.39 8.69
C MET A 186 -2.22 -9.99 7.73
N ALA A 187 -1.81 -10.73 6.71
CA ALA A 187 -2.71 -11.39 5.77
C ALA A 187 -3.59 -12.45 6.48
N GLU A 188 -3.01 -13.25 7.36
CA GLU A 188 -3.74 -14.28 8.12
C GLU A 188 -4.80 -13.65 9.04
N ARG A 189 -4.46 -12.58 9.78
CA ARG A 189 -5.41 -11.97 10.71
C ARG A 189 -6.56 -11.24 10.01
N THR A 190 -6.35 -10.74 8.78
CA THR A 190 -7.42 -10.15 7.98
C THR A 190 -8.33 -11.19 7.33
N GLY A 191 -7.94 -12.47 7.34
CA GLY A 191 -8.64 -13.53 6.61
C GLY A 191 -8.60 -13.36 5.09
N ALA A 192 -7.62 -12.62 4.59
CA ALA A 192 -7.50 -12.28 3.17
C ALA A 192 -7.29 -13.51 2.27
N THR A 193 -7.76 -13.42 1.03
CA THR A 193 -7.30 -14.30 -0.05
C THR A 193 -5.88 -13.89 -0.42
N VAL A 194 -4.90 -14.79 -0.20
CA VAL A 194 -3.47 -14.49 -0.31
C VAL A 194 -2.89 -14.97 -1.62
N VAL A 195 -2.11 -14.11 -2.28
CA VAL A 195 -1.23 -14.46 -3.41
C VAL A 195 0.21 -14.20 -3.00
N ASN A 196 1.08 -15.18 -3.23
CA ASN A 196 2.52 -15.09 -2.95
C ASN A 196 3.30 -14.97 -4.25
N THR A 197 4.27 -14.07 -4.30
CA THR A 197 5.18 -13.95 -5.43
C THR A 197 6.58 -13.53 -4.98
N ALA A 198 7.59 -13.83 -5.80
CA ALA A 198 8.92 -13.26 -5.61
C ALA A 198 8.94 -11.82 -6.12
N GLY A 199 9.60 -10.93 -5.37
CA GLY A 199 9.72 -9.53 -5.75
C GLY A 199 10.09 -8.64 -4.58
N SER A 200 10.49 -7.41 -4.87
CA SER A 200 10.81 -6.39 -3.88
C SER A 200 9.55 -5.66 -3.38
N HIS A 201 9.75 -4.71 -2.48
CA HIS A 201 8.67 -3.84 -1.99
C HIS A 201 7.99 -3.03 -3.10
N ALA A 202 8.72 -2.72 -4.20
CA ALA A 202 8.20 -2.01 -5.36
C ALA A 202 7.50 -2.91 -6.39
N ILE A 203 6.91 -4.04 -5.97
CA ILE A 203 6.26 -5.07 -6.82
C ILE A 203 5.23 -4.47 -7.80
N TYR A 204 4.51 -3.42 -7.41
CA TYR A 204 3.50 -2.76 -8.23
C TYR A 204 4.11 -2.00 -9.42
N VAL A 205 5.41 -1.69 -9.34
CA VAL A 205 6.20 -1.10 -10.44
C VAL A 205 6.85 -2.20 -11.28
N SER A 206 7.50 -3.18 -10.63
CA SER A 206 8.27 -4.23 -11.32
C SER A 206 7.38 -5.29 -11.97
N GLN A 207 6.25 -5.64 -11.35
CA GLN A 207 5.35 -6.68 -11.81
C GLN A 207 3.88 -6.21 -11.84
N PRO A 208 3.55 -5.16 -12.61
CA PRO A 208 2.21 -4.56 -12.59
C PRO A 208 1.11 -5.53 -13.03
N LYS A 209 1.42 -6.52 -13.87
CA LYS A 209 0.45 -7.55 -14.29
C LYS A 209 0.07 -8.48 -13.14
N THR A 210 1.03 -8.91 -12.33
CA THR A 210 0.78 -9.74 -11.13
C THR A 210 -0.14 -9.02 -10.13
N VAL A 211 0.10 -7.72 -9.92
CA VAL A 211 -0.75 -6.89 -9.07
C VAL A 211 -2.15 -6.73 -9.67
N ALA A 212 -2.25 -6.45 -10.97
CA ALA A 212 -3.54 -6.34 -11.67
C ALA A 212 -4.34 -7.65 -11.64
N ASP A 213 -3.70 -8.81 -11.69
CA ASP A 213 -4.37 -10.12 -11.60
C ASP A 213 -5.07 -10.32 -10.24
N LEU A 214 -4.44 -9.90 -9.14
CA LEU A 214 -5.08 -9.94 -7.82
C LEU A 214 -6.26 -8.96 -7.76
N ILE A 215 -6.10 -7.75 -8.30
CA ILE A 215 -7.17 -6.75 -8.35
C ILE A 215 -8.37 -7.25 -9.18
N ARG A 216 -8.13 -7.93 -10.31
CA ARG A 216 -9.19 -8.57 -11.12
C ARG A 216 -9.93 -9.63 -10.31
N THR A 217 -9.21 -10.42 -9.51
CA THR A 217 -9.83 -11.44 -8.66
C THR A 217 -10.76 -10.80 -7.63
N ALA A 218 -10.34 -9.70 -7.00
CA ALA A 218 -11.18 -8.94 -6.09
C ALA A 218 -12.40 -8.34 -6.81
N ALA A 219 -12.19 -7.70 -7.96
CA ALA A 219 -13.26 -7.09 -8.76
C ALA A 219 -14.32 -8.11 -9.21
N ALA A 220 -13.92 -9.35 -9.53
CA ALA A 220 -14.84 -10.42 -9.90
C ALA A 220 -15.70 -10.93 -8.74
N ALA A 221 -15.26 -10.75 -7.49
CA ALA A 221 -15.99 -11.17 -6.30
C ALA A 221 -17.13 -10.19 -5.91
N ILE A 222 -17.07 -8.94 -6.38
CA ILE A 222 -18.05 -7.89 -6.08
C ILE A 222 -19.28 -7.95 -7.01
N SER A 223 -19.16 -8.57 -8.19
CA SER A 223 -20.16 -8.61 -9.27
C SER A 223 -21.33 -9.56 -9.05
#